data_f87954fc0bf9f42060d68bf7e8ae17ee
#
_entry.id   f87954fc0bf9f42060d68bf7e8ae17ee
#
_cell.length_a   1.000
_cell.length_b   1.000
_cell.length_c   1.000
_cell.angle_alpha   90.00
_cell.angle_beta   90.00
_cell.angle_gamma   90.00
#
_symmetry.space_group_name_H-M   'P 1'
#
loop_
_entity.id
_entity.type
_entity.pdbx_description
1 polymer ?
#
loop_
_entity_poly.entity_id
_entity_poly.type
_entity_poly.pdbx_seq_one_letter_code
_entity_poly.pdbx_strand_id
1 'polypeptide(L)'
;MHFYHLTIITKDFDKSLKFYTEFVGLNVNRYEDVPDKHKLAMLAEHGEDTQIEIVHYNAPFTAETKGITVCFACSDVESMHKKAVDMGLNPSEIRSPDPKLHYFYVYDPDHISIEFKQED
;
A
#
# COMPACT_ATOMS: atom_id res chain seq x y z
N MET A 1 -19.23 -9.20 11.88
CA MET A 1 -17.95 -8.46 12.02
C MET A 1 -17.07 -8.78 10.82
N HIS A 2 -16.41 -7.77 10.25
CA HIS A 2 -15.47 -7.94 9.14
C HIS A 2 -14.36 -6.90 9.26
N PHE A 3 -13.24 -7.15 8.62
CA PHE A 3 -12.13 -6.22 8.58
C PHE A 3 -12.48 -5.09 7.59
N TYR A 4 -12.67 -3.88 8.10
CA TYR A 4 -13.14 -2.75 7.30
C TYR A 4 -12.00 -1.99 6.63
N HIS A 5 -11.06 -1.47 7.41
CA HIS A 5 -9.90 -0.80 6.83
C HIS A 5 -8.70 -0.82 7.77
N LEU A 6 -7.54 -0.67 7.15
CA LEU A 6 -6.29 -0.38 7.84
C LEU A 6 -6.02 1.12 7.66
N THR A 7 -5.81 1.83 8.76
CA THR A 7 -5.52 3.27 8.71
C THR A 7 -4.03 3.52 8.83
N ILE A 8 -3.49 4.32 7.91
CA ILE A 8 -2.11 4.77 7.93
C ILE A 8 -2.10 6.28 8.11
N ILE A 9 -1.55 6.75 9.25
CA ILE A 9 -1.33 8.17 9.49
C ILE A 9 -0.01 8.51 8.83
N THR A 10 -0.09 9.08 7.63
CA THR A 10 1.06 9.27 6.76
C THR A 10 1.78 10.60 7.00
N LYS A 11 3.08 10.61 6.78
CA LYS A 11 3.89 11.83 6.83
C LYS A 11 3.69 12.69 5.59
N ASP A 12 3.44 12.06 4.46
CA ASP A 12 3.33 12.72 3.16
C ASP A 12 2.15 12.13 2.41
N PHE A 13 1.02 12.81 2.47
CA PHE A 13 -0.23 12.34 1.89
C PHE A 13 -0.10 12.11 0.38
N ASP A 14 0.48 13.07 -0.35
CA ASP A 14 0.55 12.98 -1.81
C ASP A 14 1.43 11.81 -2.26
N LYS A 15 2.55 11.58 -1.60
CA LYS A 15 3.42 10.43 -1.90
C LYS A 15 2.73 9.10 -1.59
N SER A 16 2.04 9.03 -0.45
CA SER A 16 1.30 7.81 -0.09
C SER A 16 0.16 7.55 -1.06
N LEU A 17 -0.60 8.57 -1.41
CA LEU A 17 -1.68 8.43 -2.39
C LEU A 17 -1.15 7.93 -3.72
N LYS A 18 -0.05 8.51 -4.20
CA LYS A 18 0.58 8.10 -5.44
C LYS A 18 1.05 6.64 -5.38
N PHE A 19 1.68 6.23 -4.28
CA PHE A 19 2.16 4.87 -4.09
C PHE A 19 1.01 3.86 -4.21
N TYR A 20 -0.07 4.08 -3.47
CA TYR A 20 -1.18 3.11 -3.43
C TYR A 20 -2.07 3.16 -4.67
N THR A 21 -2.18 4.29 -5.35
CA THR A 21 -2.99 4.40 -6.57
C THR A 21 -2.20 4.08 -7.84
N GLU A 22 -1.01 4.63 -8.01
CA GLU A 22 -0.23 4.45 -9.24
C GLU A 22 0.60 3.18 -9.24
N PHE A 23 1.22 2.82 -8.11
CA PHE A 23 2.02 1.61 -8.04
C PHE A 23 1.18 0.39 -7.70
N VAL A 24 0.48 0.39 -6.55
CA VAL A 24 -0.35 -0.75 -6.13
C VAL A 24 -1.56 -0.90 -7.05
N GLY A 25 -2.12 0.19 -7.51
CA GLY A 25 -3.25 0.17 -8.45
C GLY A 25 -4.61 0.20 -7.77
N LEU A 26 -4.69 0.68 -6.53
CA LEU A 26 -5.96 0.81 -5.83
C LEU A 26 -6.76 2.01 -6.34
N ASN A 27 -8.07 1.91 -6.24
CA ASN A 27 -8.99 2.98 -6.60
C ASN A 27 -9.35 3.80 -5.38
N VAL A 28 -9.59 5.10 -5.60
CA VAL A 28 -10.06 6.00 -4.55
C VAL A 28 -11.57 5.85 -4.43
N ASN A 29 -12.01 5.28 -3.30
CA ASN A 29 -13.45 5.14 -3.01
C ASN A 29 -14.03 6.37 -2.32
N ARG A 30 -13.20 7.08 -1.57
CA ARG A 30 -13.60 8.29 -0.86
C ARG A 30 -12.38 9.18 -0.67
N TYR A 31 -12.57 10.48 -0.82
CA TYR A 31 -11.53 11.48 -0.63
C TYR A 31 -12.10 12.67 0.14
N GLU A 32 -11.37 13.14 1.14
CA GLU A 32 -11.71 14.36 1.88
C GLU A 32 -10.47 15.24 2.00
N ASP A 33 -10.66 16.52 1.78
CA ASP A 33 -9.66 17.54 2.05
C ASP A 33 -10.34 18.67 2.81
N VAL A 34 -10.10 18.70 4.13
CA VAL A 34 -10.63 19.77 4.99
C VAL A 34 -9.45 20.67 5.36
N PRO A 35 -9.35 21.87 4.76
CA PRO A 35 -8.23 22.78 4.98
C PRO A 35 -7.99 23.01 6.48
N ASP A 36 -6.71 22.99 6.88
CA ASP A 36 -6.24 23.17 8.24
C ASP A 36 -6.68 22.06 9.22
N LYS A 37 -7.32 21.00 8.73
CA LYS A 37 -7.74 19.88 9.58
C LYS A 37 -7.15 18.55 9.12
N HIS A 38 -7.59 18.02 7.98
CA HIS A 38 -7.11 16.73 7.51
C HIS A 38 -7.29 16.52 6.02
N LYS A 39 -6.50 15.60 5.49
CA LYS A 39 -6.70 14.96 4.19
C LYS A 39 -6.86 13.47 4.41
N LEU A 40 -7.75 12.85 3.69
CA LEU A 40 -8.06 11.43 3.86
C LEU A 40 -8.45 10.81 2.53
N ALA A 41 -7.99 9.61 2.27
CA ALA A 41 -8.43 8.81 1.14
C ALA A 41 -8.68 7.38 1.58
N MET A 42 -9.81 6.82 1.15
CA MET A 42 -10.15 5.41 1.35
C MET A 42 -9.90 4.69 0.02
N LEU A 43 -9.06 3.67 0.03
CA LEU A 43 -8.56 3.01 -1.17
C LEU A 43 -8.83 1.52 -1.14
N ALA A 44 -9.25 0.96 -2.27
CA ALA A 44 -9.40 -0.48 -2.46
C ALA A 44 -9.40 -0.80 -3.95
N GLU A 45 -9.22 -2.06 -4.32
CA GLU A 45 -9.38 -2.50 -5.70
C GLU A 45 -10.85 -2.39 -6.11
N HIS A 46 -11.74 -2.86 -5.25
CA HIS A 46 -13.20 -2.78 -5.42
C HIS A 46 -13.84 -2.16 -4.18
N GLY A 47 -14.97 -1.47 -4.37
CA GLY A 47 -15.61 -0.70 -3.30
C GLY A 47 -16.05 -1.51 -2.09
N GLU A 48 -16.19 -2.83 -2.22
CA GLU A 48 -16.62 -3.72 -1.14
C GLU A 48 -15.46 -4.41 -0.42
N ASP A 49 -14.23 -4.27 -0.93
CA ASP A 49 -13.05 -4.90 -0.36
C ASP A 49 -12.63 -4.19 0.94
N THR A 50 -11.82 -4.88 1.73
CA THR A 50 -11.10 -4.24 2.84
C THR A 50 -10.26 -3.09 2.29
N GLN A 51 -10.32 -1.95 2.94
CA GLN A 51 -9.72 -0.72 2.43
C GLN A 51 -8.43 -0.36 3.15
N ILE A 52 -7.59 0.38 2.46
CA ILE A 52 -6.49 1.13 3.06
C ILE A 52 -6.99 2.57 3.18
N GLU A 53 -6.99 3.09 4.41
CA GLU A 53 -7.23 4.51 4.66
C GLU A 53 -5.89 5.21 4.86
N ILE A 54 -5.59 6.20 4.04
CA ILE A 54 -4.46 7.08 4.29
C ILE A 54 -4.99 8.43 4.77
N VAL A 55 -4.41 8.91 5.85
CA VAL A 55 -4.86 10.15 6.47
C VAL A 55 -3.66 10.98 6.91
N HIS A 56 -3.76 12.28 6.70
CA HIS A 56 -2.79 13.26 7.20
C HIS A 56 -3.54 14.34 7.98
N TYR A 57 -3.12 14.55 9.21
CA TYR A 57 -3.65 15.59 10.08
C TYR A 57 -2.55 15.96 11.07
N ASN A 58 -2.79 16.98 11.89
CA ASN A 58 -1.83 17.38 12.93
C ASN A 58 -1.82 16.38 14.08
N ALA A 59 -1.20 15.23 13.84
CA ALA A 59 -1.11 14.15 14.80
C ALA A 59 0.21 14.23 15.59
N PRO A 60 0.24 13.72 16.85
CA PRO A 60 1.48 13.67 17.61
C PRO A 60 2.46 12.62 17.10
N PHE A 61 2.03 11.77 16.17
CA PHE A 61 2.85 10.72 15.56
C PHE A 61 2.36 10.42 14.14
N THR A 62 3.22 9.77 13.37
CA THR A 62 2.86 9.19 12.07
C THR A 62 3.16 7.70 12.10
N ALA A 63 2.75 6.98 11.05
CA ALA A 63 2.98 5.54 10.97
C ALA A 63 4.45 5.20 11.14
N GLU A 64 4.74 4.30 12.06
CA GLU A 64 6.06 3.77 12.32
C GLU A 64 5.88 2.34 12.83
N THR A 65 6.37 1.36 12.06
CA THR A 65 6.14 -0.04 12.42
C THR A 65 7.28 -0.94 11.94
N LYS A 66 7.48 -2.03 12.68
CA LYS A 66 8.35 -3.15 12.31
C LYS A 66 7.59 -4.43 12.62
N GLY A 67 7.80 -5.46 11.78
CA GLY A 67 7.16 -6.74 12.02
C GLY A 67 5.71 -6.82 11.58
N ILE A 68 5.24 -5.82 10.84
CA ILE A 68 3.91 -5.84 10.22
C ILE A 68 4.10 -5.67 8.71
N THR A 69 3.43 -6.52 7.94
CA THR A 69 3.46 -6.48 6.48
C THR A 69 2.03 -6.51 5.96
N VAL A 70 1.74 -5.66 5.00
CA VAL A 70 0.48 -5.68 4.26
C VAL A 70 0.74 -6.41 2.95
N CYS A 71 0.01 -7.50 2.70
CA CYS A 71 0.19 -8.31 1.51
C CYS A 71 -0.94 -8.07 0.51
N PHE A 72 -0.56 -7.79 -0.73
CA PHE A 72 -1.47 -7.74 -1.86
C PHE A 72 -1.22 -8.95 -2.76
N ALA A 73 -2.29 -9.61 -3.18
CA ALA A 73 -2.21 -10.65 -4.17
C ALA A 73 -2.22 -10.03 -5.57
N CYS A 74 -1.37 -10.54 -6.45
CA CYS A 74 -1.30 -10.07 -7.83
C CYS A 74 -1.23 -11.26 -8.79
N SER A 75 -1.67 -11.05 -10.03
CA SER A 75 -1.68 -12.11 -11.04
C SER A 75 -0.31 -12.34 -11.69
N ASP A 76 0.58 -11.34 -11.64
CA ASP A 76 1.90 -11.41 -12.28
C ASP A 76 2.92 -10.67 -11.42
N VAL A 77 3.59 -11.42 -10.54
CA VAL A 77 4.56 -10.87 -9.61
C VAL A 77 5.79 -10.29 -10.34
N GLU A 78 6.18 -10.88 -11.46
CA GLU A 78 7.32 -10.38 -12.22
C GLU A 78 7.03 -9.01 -12.85
N SER A 79 5.84 -8.81 -13.40
CA SER A 79 5.42 -7.51 -13.92
C SER A 79 5.35 -6.46 -12.82
N MET A 80 4.84 -6.83 -11.65
CA MET A 80 4.77 -5.94 -10.50
C MET A 80 6.17 -5.55 -10.00
N HIS A 81 7.08 -6.52 -9.98
CA HIS A 81 8.47 -6.28 -9.61
C HIS A 81 9.15 -5.31 -10.58
N LYS A 82 8.95 -5.53 -11.88
CA LYS A 82 9.48 -4.62 -12.92
C LYS A 82 8.93 -3.21 -12.74
N LYS A 83 7.65 -3.08 -12.49
CA LYS A 83 7.02 -1.78 -12.23
C LYS A 83 7.67 -1.08 -11.03
N ALA A 84 7.93 -1.82 -9.96
CA ALA A 84 8.61 -1.29 -8.77
C ALA A 84 10.01 -0.79 -9.12
N VAL A 85 10.78 -1.56 -9.89
CA VAL A 85 12.11 -1.13 -10.35
C VAL A 85 12.02 0.14 -11.19
N ASP A 86 11.09 0.17 -12.16
CA ASP A 86 10.93 1.29 -13.08
C ASP A 86 10.51 2.58 -12.34
N MET A 87 9.78 2.44 -11.25
CA MET A 87 9.36 3.58 -10.41
C MET A 87 10.37 3.95 -9.32
N GLY A 88 11.52 3.29 -9.28
CA GLY A 88 12.58 3.61 -8.32
C GLY A 88 12.26 3.21 -6.87
N LEU A 89 11.40 2.22 -6.67
CA LEU A 89 10.95 1.81 -5.34
C LEU A 89 11.89 0.83 -4.64
N ASN A 90 12.95 0.39 -5.32
CA ASN A 90 13.99 -0.46 -4.74
C ASN A 90 13.44 -1.76 -4.12
N PRO A 91 12.74 -2.59 -4.90
CA PRO A 91 12.12 -3.80 -4.36
C PRO A 91 13.15 -4.85 -3.96
N SER A 92 12.76 -5.75 -3.06
CA SER A 92 13.53 -6.95 -2.79
C SER A 92 13.56 -7.84 -4.03
N GLU A 93 14.46 -8.82 -4.05
CA GLU A 93 14.40 -9.86 -5.07
C GLU A 93 13.10 -10.65 -4.93
N ILE A 94 12.62 -11.20 -6.04
CA ILE A 94 11.51 -12.16 -6.00
C ILE A 94 12.01 -13.42 -5.33
N ARG A 95 11.30 -13.87 -4.32
CA ARG A 95 11.61 -15.09 -3.57
C ARG A 95 10.66 -16.21 -3.98
N SER A 96 11.21 -17.39 -4.18
CA SER A 96 10.46 -18.55 -4.63
C SER A 96 10.92 -19.78 -3.83
N PRO A 97 10.61 -19.80 -2.51
CA PRO A 97 11.05 -20.92 -1.66
C PRO A 97 10.35 -22.24 -1.99
N ASP A 98 9.25 -22.17 -2.74
CA ASP A 98 8.43 -23.28 -3.16
C ASP A 98 7.94 -22.98 -4.57
N PRO A 99 7.78 -23.98 -5.47
CA PRO A 99 7.31 -23.73 -6.84
C PRO A 99 5.96 -22.99 -6.95
N LYS A 100 5.15 -23.02 -5.88
CA LYS A 100 3.83 -22.37 -5.85
C LYS A 100 3.81 -21.04 -5.09
N LEU A 101 4.97 -20.62 -4.56
CA LEU A 101 5.04 -19.41 -3.73
C LEU A 101 6.06 -18.45 -4.31
N HIS A 102 5.57 -17.33 -4.83
CA HIS A 102 6.40 -16.26 -5.41
C HIS A 102 5.97 -14.93 -4.84
N TYR A 103 6.91 -14.17 -4.29
CA TYR A 103 6.60 -12.89 -3.65
C TYR A 103 7.83 -12.00 -3.58
N PHE A 104 7.60 -10.71 -3.37
CA PHE A 104 8.64 -9.74 -3.09
C PHE A 104 8.09 -8.63 -2.20
N TYR A 105 8.98 -7.79 -1.69
CA TYR A 105 8.63 -6.69 -0.79
C TYR A 105 9.09 -5.35 -1.35
N VAL A 106 8.32 -4.31 -1.02
CA VAL A 106 8.74 -2.91 -1.14
C VAL A 106 8.33 -2.21 0.16
N TYR A 107 8.92 -1.05 0.41
CA TYR A 107 8.47 -0.17 1.47
C TYR A 107 7.60 0.94 0.87
N ASP A 108 6.51 1.27 1.54
CA ASP A 108 5.73 2.44 1.17
C ASP A 108 6.45 3.73 1.62
N PRO A 109 5.93 4.94 1.33
CA PRO A 109 6.61 6.18 1.74
C PRO A 109 6.80 6.36 3.24
N ASP A 110 6.03 5.65 4.07
CA ASP A 110 6.17 5.66 5.53
C ASP A 110 6.99 4.48 6.05
N HIS A 111 7.68 3.75 5.17
CA HIS A 111 8.46 2.56 5.51
C HIS A 111 7.64 1.40 6.04
N ILE A 112 6.38 1.32 5.65
CA ILE A 112 5.56 0.15 5.94
C ILE A 112 5.91 -0.94 4.92
N SER A 113 6.14 -2.16 5.41
CA SER A 113 6.45 -3.30 4.56
C SER A 113 5.22 -3.72 3.76
N ILE A 114 5.35 -3.75 2.44
CA ILE A 114 4.29 -4.17 1.51
C ILE A 114 4.80 -5.38 0.74
N GLU A 115 4.04 -6.46 0.80
CA GLU A 115 4.35 -7.70 0.09
C GLU A 115 3.42 -7.84 -1.11
N PHE A 116 3.99 -8.31 -2.24
CA PHE A 116 3.20 -8.71 -3.41
C PHE A 116 3.39 -10.19 -3.62
N LYS A 117 2.31 -10.94 -3.61
CA LYS A 117 2.30 -12.38 -3.73
C LYS A 117 1.54 -12.81 -4.97
N GLN A 118 2.17 -13.73 -5.73
CA GLN A 118 1.52 -14.30 -6.91
C GLN A 118 0.29 -15.10 -6.49
N GLU A 119 -0.83 -14.84 -7.16
CA GLU A 119 -2.06 -15.57 -7.00
C GLU A 119 -2.53 -16.07 -8.36
N ASP A 120 -2.88 -17.33 -8.43
CA ASP A 120 -3.36 -17.96 -9.67
C ASP A 120 -4.81 -17.59 -10.00
#